data_7c619e8d76a0a34cfd3fb08cc93beacf
#
_entry.id   7c619e8d76a0a34cfd3fb08cc93beacf
#
_cell.length_a   1.000
_cell.length_b   1.000
_cell.length_c   1.000
_cell.angle_alpha   90.00
_cell.angle_beta   90.00
_cell.angle_gamma   90.00
#
_symmetry.space_group_name_H-M   'P 1'
#
loop_
_entity.id
_entity.type
_entity.pdbx_description
1 polymer ?
#
loop_
_entity_poly.entity_id
_entity_poly.type
_entity_poly.pdbx_seq_one_letter_code
_entity_poly.pdbx_strand_id
1 'polypeptide(L)'
;MRFDLTVPFARFVAEHKEELYFPFKRYHIAKVWRGEKPQAGRYREFVQCDFDMVGSDSATADFEILSLMKYALSVIGVENVTIKVNHRGILNEFLETIGLREKSEDILRTIDKLAKIGEEKVKAELVALMEGDSEAEIKKEKIMSFISSKEDFDSTLENMANLAGEKAIPHIERMKEIRNMMKAAGIEKTFVLDPAITRGLDYYTGVVYETFLNDL
;
A
#
# COMPACT_ATOMS: atom_id res chain seq x y z
N MET A 1 -26.38 -2.41 3.60
CA MET A 1 -25.55 -2.59 2.38
C MET A 1 -24.10 -2.62 2.82
N ARG A 2 -23.28 -3.50 2.28
CA ARG A 2 -21.86 -3.62 2.64
C ARG A 2 -21.00 -2.69 1.76
N PHE A 3 -20.04 -2.02 2.38
CA PHE A 3 -19.10 -1.11 1.73
C PHE A 3 -17.96 -1.86 1.04
N ASP A 4 -17.52 -2.97 1.63
CA ASP A 4 -16.48 -3.88 1.15
C ASP A 4 -16.80 -5.34 1.51
N LEU A 5 -15.91 -6.26 1.16
CA LEU A 5 -16.01 -7.68 1.52
C LEU A 5 -15.09 -8.05 2.69
N THR A 6 -14.14 -7.20 3.07
CA THR A 6 -13.13 -7.45 4.09
C THR A 6 -13.72 -7.42 5.50
N VAL A 7 -14.50 -6.39 5.85
CA VAL A 7 -15.10 -6.27 7.20
C VAL A 7 -16.08 -7.40 7.49
N PRO A 8 -17.04 -7.76 6.59
CA PRO A 8 -17.88 -8.94 6.78
C PRO A 8 -17.10 -10.23 6.90
N PHE A 9 -15.99 -10.36 6.14
CA PHE A 9 -15.13 -11.53 6.22
C PHE A 9 -14.37 -11.61 7.55
N ALA A 10 -13.81 -10.51 8.03
CA ALA A 10 -13.14 -10.48 9.33
C ALA A 10 -14.09 -10.92 10.46
N ARG A 11 -15.36 -10.46 10.43
CA ARG A 11 -16.38 -10.90 11.36
C ARG A 11 -16.65 -12.39 11.24
N PHE A 12 -16.82 -12.92 10.03
CA PHE A 12 -17.01 -14.35 9.78
C PHE A 12 -15.87 -15.19 10.37
N VAL A 13 -14.62 -14.79 10.13
CA VAL A 13 -13.44 -15.47 10.65
C VAL A 13 -13.44 -15.44 12.20
N ALA A 14 -13.79 -14.31 12.82
CA ALA A 14 -13.85 -14.20 14.26
C ALA A 14 -14.94 -15.09 14.87
N GLU A 15 -16.11 -15.19 14.23
CA GLU A 15 -17.24 -16.02 14.69
C GLU A 15 -16.97 -17.53 14.52
N HIS A 16 -16.19 -17.93 13.49
CA HIS A 16 -15.95 -19.34 13.14
C HIS A 16 -14.50 -19.79 13.35
N LYS A 17 -13.70 -19.04 14.14
CA LYS A 17 -12.27 -19.28 14.31
C LYS A 17 -11.92 -20.73 14.66
N GLU A 18 -12.72 -21.36 15.53
CA GLU A 18 -12.50 -22.73 16.00
C GLU A 18 -12.86 -23.80 14.95
N GLU A 19 -13.57 -23.42 13.88
CA GLU A 19 -13.99 -24.31 12.79
C GLU A 19 -13.07 -24.21 11.56
N LEU A 20 -12.22 -23.16 11.49
CA LEU A 20 -11.38 -22.87 10.36
C LEU A 20 -9.97 -23.44 10.52
N TYR A 21 -9.42 -23.96 9.43
CA TYR A 21 -8.01 -24.36 9.36
C TYR A 21 -7.17 -23.20 8.82
N PHE A 22 -6.09 -22.88 9.53
CA PHE A 22 -5.18 -21.80 9.16
C PHE A 22 -3.87 -22.33 8.54
N PRO A 23 -3.26 -21.62 7.55
CA PRO A 23 -3.75 -20.38 6.95
C PRO A 23 -5.02 -20.59 6.13
N PHE A 24 -6.06 -19.79 6.43
CA PHE A 24 -7.33 -19.85 5.72
C PHE A 24 -7.29 -18.95 4.50
N LYS A 25 -7.50 -19.52 3.32
CA LYS A 25 -7.50 -18.81 2.03
C LYS A 25 -8.90 -18.84 1.43
N ARG A 26 -9.35 -17.70 0.95
CA ARG A 26 -10.64 -17.61 0.25
C ARG A 26 -10.57 -16.63 -0.91
N TYR A 27 -11.50 -16.76 -1.84
CA TYR A 27 -11.90 -15.67 -2.73
C TYR A 27 -13.40 -15.39 -2.57
N HIS A 28 -13.80 -14.15 -2.88
CA HIS A 28 -15.19 -13.73 -2.80
C HIS A 28 -15.49 -12.71 -3.89
N ILE A 29 -16.47 -13.04 -4.76
CA ILE A 29 -16.92 -12.16 -5.84
C ILE A 29 -18.35 -11.73 -5.51
N ALA A 30 -18.55 -10.44 -5.21
CA ALA A 30 -19.88 -9.96 -4.83
C ALA A 30 -20.01 -8.44 -4.96
N LYS A 31 -21.26 -7.99 -5.00
CA LYS A 31 -21.62 -6.58 -5.05
C LYS A 31 -21.32 -5.88 -3.72
N VAL A 32 -20.82 -4.65 -3.84
CA VAL A 32 -20.62 -3.70 -2.75
C VAL A 32 -21.19 -2.34 -3.13
N TRP A 33 -21.43 -1.49 -2.13
CA TRP A 33 -22.08 -0.19 -2.34
C TRP A 33 -21.30 0.91 -1.62
N ARG A 34 -20.94 1.98 -2.35
CA ARG A 34 -20.27 3.16 -1.82
C ARG A 34 -21.04 4.41 -2.15
N GLY A 35 -21.22 5.30 -1.17
CA GLY A 35 -21.94 6.57 -1.30
C GLY A 35 -21.18 7.67 -2.05
N GLU A 36 -20.09 7.33 -2.73
CA GLU A 36 -19.23 8.26 -3.45
C GLU A 36 -19.95 8.96 -4.62
N LYS A 37 -19.45 10.13 -5.02
CA LYS A 37 -19.95 10.83 -6.19
C LYS A 37 -19.62 10.00 -7.46
N PRO A 38 -20.61 9.61 -8.26
CA PRO A 38 -20.39 8.85 -9.48
C PRO A 38 -19.55 9.65 -10.49
N GLN A 39 -18.63 8.94 -11.16
CA GLN A 39 -17.85 9.47 -12.28
C GLN A 39 -17.44 8.33 -13.21
N ALA A 40 -16.78 8.63 -14.33
CA ALA A 40 -16.29 7.60 -15.24
C ALA A 40 -15.43 6.56 -14.48
N GLY A 41 -15.75 5.28 -14.63
CA GLY A 41 -15.09 4.17 -13.93
C GLY A 41 -15.41 4.04 -12.43
N ARG A 42 -16.23 4.94 -11.83
CA ARG A 42 -16.67 4.86 -10.42
C ARG A 42 -18.18 4.83 -10.30
N TYR A 43 -18.68 3.71 -9.86
CA TYR A 43 -20.10 3.46 -9.65
C TYR A 43 -20.40 3.32 -8.15
N ARG A 44 -21.64 3.64 -7.75
CA ARG A 44 -22.11 3.43 -6.38
C ARG A 44 -22.36 1.96 -6.05
N GLU A 45 -22.69 1.16 -7.04
CA GLU A 45 -22.76 -0.30 -6.97
C GLU A 45 -21.75 -0.88 -7.95
N PHE A 46 -20.91 -1.79 -7.48
CA PHE A 46 -19.94 -2.51 -8.30
C PHE A 46 -19.63 -3.88 -7.71
N VAL A 47 -18.98 -4.73 -8.48
CA VAL A 47 -18.54 -6.05 -8.03
C VAL A 47 -17.09 -5.95 -7.59
N GLN A 48 -16.79 -6.39 -6.35
CA GLN A 48 -15.43 -6.70 -5.92
C GLN A 48 -15.12 -8.17 -6.16
N CYS A 49 -13.88 -8.45 -6.51
CA CYS A 49 -13.28 -9.76 -6.52
C CYS A 49 -12.13 -9.72 -5.52
N ASP A 50 -12.39 -10.21 -4.32
CA ASP A 50 -11.41 -10.22 -3.24
C ASP A 50 -10.82 -11.62 -3.07
N PHE A 51 -9.55 -11.69 -2.77
CA PHE A 51 -8.88 -12.90 -2.31
C PHE A 51 -8.05 -12.56 -1.07
N ASP A 52 -8.20 -13.39 -0.07
CA ASP A 52 -7.67 -13.15 1.26
C ASP A 52 -6.95 -14.39 1.80
N MET A 53 -5.95 -14.14 2.61
CA MET A 53 -5.28 -15.14 3.43
C MET A 53 -5.25 -14.69 4.88
N VAL A 54 -5.72 -15.53 5.80
CA VAL A 54 -5.77 -15.24 7.23
C VAL A 54 -4.96 -16.29 7.99
N GLY A 55 -4.25 -15.85 9.04
CA GLY A 55 -3.50 -16.73 9.92
C GLY A 55 -2.05 -16.98 9.49
N SER A 56 -1.50 -16.17 8.62
CA SER A 56 -0.08 -16.16 8.28
C SER A 56 0.46 -14.73 8.29
N ASP A 57 1.48 -14.48 9.09
CA ASP A 57 2.25 -13.24 9.08
C ASP A 57 3.63 -13.50 8.48
N SER A 58 3.68 -13.79 7.19
CA SER A 58 4.93 -14.06 6.47
C SER A 58 5.01 -13.26 5.17
N ALA A 59 6.23 -12.93 4.75
CA ALA A 59 6.49 -12.34 3.44
C ALA A 59 5.98 -13.21 2.29
N THR A 60 5.93 -14.55 2.49
CA THR A 60 5.38 -15.49 1.51
C THR A 60 3.87 -15.27 1.30
N ALA A 61 3.11 -14.92 2.35
CA ALA A 61 1.69 -14.61 2.22
C ALA A 61 1.47 -13.36 1.36
N ASP A 62 2.24 -12.30 1.60
CA ASP A 62 2.19 -11.09 0.77
C ASP A 62 2.57 -11.37 -0.68
N PHE A 63 3.65 -12.13 -0.88
CA PHE A 63 4.11 -12.54 -2.22
C PHE A 63 3.04 -13.35 -2.96
N GLU A 64 2.36 -14.27 -2.28
CA GLU A 64 1.30 -15.09 -2.88
C GLU A 64 0.14 -14.20 -3.36
N ILE A 65 -0.31 -13.23 -2.55
CA ILE A 65 -1.37 -12.29 -2.94
C ILE A 65 -0.93 -11.44 -4.15
N LEU A 66 0.27 -10.89 -4.15
CA LEU A 66 0.81 -10.10 -5.26
C LEU A 66 0.93 -10.92 -6.55
N SER A 67 1.39 -12.17 -6.44
CA SER A 67 1.48 -13.09 -7.58
C SER A 67 0.11 -13.43 -8.15
N LEU A 68 -0.87 -13.67 -7.26
CA LEU A 68 -2.25 -13.96 -7.65
C LEU A 68 -2.89 -12.78 -8.39
N MET A 69 -2.62 -11.54 -7.94
CA MET A 69 -3.09 -10.34 -8.65
C MET A 69 -2.57 -10.28 -10.09
N LYS A 70 -1.26 -10.44 -10.27
CA LYS A 70 -0.64 -10.46 -11.61
C LYS A 70 -1.24 -11.58 -12.47
N TYR A 71 -1.35 -12.79 -11.91
CA TYR A 71 -1.90 -13.94 -12.62
C TYR A 71 -3.36 -13.73 -13.01
N ALA A 72 -4.20 -13.23 -12.10
CA ALA A 72 -5.61 -12.97 -12.38
C ALA A 72 -5.81 -11.96 -13.52
N LEU A 73 -5.01 -10.90 -13.56
CA LEU A 73 -5.02 -9.91 -14.65
C LEU A 73 -4.61 -10.54 -15.99
N SER A 74 -3.54 -11.33 -15.99
CA SER A 74 -3.07 -12.03 -17.19
C SER A 74 -4.13 -12.99 -17.75
N VAL A 75 -4.83 -13.77 -16.90
CA VAL A 75 -5.88 -14.69 -17.32
C VAL A 75 -7.06 -14.00 -18.03
N ILE A 76 -7.37 -12.77 -17.64
CA ILE A 76 -8.41 -11.96 -18.32
C ILE A 76 -7.89 -11.16 -19.51
N GLY A 77 -6.61 -11.36 -19.91
CA GLY A 77 -6.00 -10.72 -21.06
C GLY A 77 -5.40 -9.33 -20.80
N VAL A 78 -5.23 -8.93 -19.55
CA VAL A 78 -4.61 -7.65 -19.17
C VAL A 78 -3.14 -7.91 -18.83
N GLU A 79 -2.26 -7.76 -19.84
CA GLU A 79 -0.85 -8.12 -19.74
C GLU A 79 0.05 -6.92 -19.37
N ASN A 80 -0.24 -5.75 -19.92
CA ASN A 80 0.60 -4.55 -19.74
C ASN A 80 0.20 -3.78 -18.47
N VAL A 81 0.68 -4.26 -17.33
CA VAL A 81 0.36 -3.69 -16.02
C VAL A 81 1.61 -3.35 -15.23
N THR A 82 1.51 -2.31 -14.42
CA THR A 82 2.48 -1.97 -13.39
C THR A 82 1.79 -2.05 -12.02
N ILE A 83 2.31 -2.89 -11.14
CA ILE A 83 1.83 -3.00 -9.76
C ILE A 83 2.81 -2.23 -8.87
N LYS A 84 2.39 -1.08 -8.40
CA LYS A 84 3.14 -0.29 -7.44
C LYS A 84 2.90 -0.83 -6.05
N VAL A 85 3.96 -1.08 -5.30
CA VAL A 85 3.93 -1.61 -3.94
C VAL A 85 4.63 -0.69 -2.97
N ASN A 86 4.21 -0.69 -1.72
CA ASN A 86 4.86 -0.01 -0.61
C ASN A 86 4.61 -0.77 0.69
N HIS A 87 5.27 -0.39 1.77
CA HIS A 87 5.02 -0.92 3.10
C HIS A 87 4.74 0.20 4.09
N ARG A 88 3.51 0.24 4.61
CA ARG A 88 3.04 1.33 5.48
C ARG A 88 3.84 1.46 6.78
N GLY A 89 4.34 0.33 7.31
CA GLY A 89 5.20 0.32 8.49
C GLY A 89 6.49 1.11 8.30
N ILE A 90 7.13 1.06 7.11
CA ILE A 90 8.39 1.79 6.86
C ILE A 90 8.15 3.30 6.95
N LEU A 91 7.08 3.80 6.31
CA LEU A 91 6.73 5.22 6.38
C LEU A 91 6.37 5.64 7.82
N ASN A 92 5.64 4.80 8.53
CA ASN A 92 5.28 5.07 9.91
C ASN A 92 6.50 5.20 10.83
N GLU A 93 7.49 4.31 10.69
CA GLU A 93 8.73 4.39 11.46
C GLU A 93 9.57 5.60 11.03
N PHE A 94 9.62 5.93 9.74
CA PHE A 94 10.24 7.17 9.28
C PHE A 94 9.60 8.41 9.93
N LEU A 95 8.27 8.50 9.93
CA LEU A 95 7.57 9.63 10.56
C LEU A 95 7.82 9.72 12.07
N GLU A 96 8.01 8.57 12.74
CA GLU A 96 8.44 8.52 14.14
C GLU A 96 9.82 9.16 14.34
N THR A 97 10.79 8.86 13.44
CA THR A 97 12.16 9.42 13.55
C THR A 97 12.21 10.93 13.43
N ILE A 98 11.25 11.54 12.74
CA ILE A 98 11.16 13.01 12.59
C ILE A 98 10.10 13.64 13.49
N GLY A 99 9.54 12.86 14.45
CA GLY A 99 8.57 13.37 15.44
C GLY A 99 7.19 13.71 14.87
N LEU A 100 6.76 13.03 13.80
CA LEU A 100 5.49 13.28 13.12
C LEU A 100 4.53 12.08 13.15
N ARG A 101 4.75 11.11 14.02
CA ARG A 101 3.93 9.89 14.10
C ARG A 101 2.44 10.17 14.30
N GLU A 102 2.11 11.10 15.18
CA GLU A 102 0.71 11.46 15.47
C GLU A 102 0.00 12.11 14.29
N LYS A 103 0.76 12.71 13.34
CA LYS A 103 0.23 13.32 12.11
C LYS A 103 0.27 12.38 10.91
N SER A 104 0.57 11.10 11.11
CA SER A 104 0.81 10.14 10.01
C SER A 104 -0.38 10.04 9.05
N GLU A 105 -1.62 10.02 9.56
CA GLU A 105 -2.81 9.91 8.69
C GLU A 105 -3.00 11.13 7.79
N ASP A 106 -2.82 12.34 8.32
CA ASP A 106 -2.97 13.56 7.54
C ASP A 106 -1.84 13.73 6.52
N ILE A 107 -0.61 13.34 6.90
CA ILE A 107 0.53 13.30 5.98
C ILE A 107 0.28 12.29 4.87
N LEU A 108 -0.18 11.08 5.17
CA LEU A 108 -0.54 10.06 4.20
C LEU A 108 -1.61 10.55 3.22
N ARG A 109 -2.68 11.19 3.73
CA ARG A 109 -3.73 11.79 2.90
C ARG A 109 -3.21 12.92 2.00
N THR A 110 -2.22 13.67 2.47
CA THR A 110 -1.60 14.74 1.68
C THR A 110 -0.71 14.17 0.59
N ILE A 111 0.09 13.14 0.89
CA ILE A 111 0.92 12.43 -0.09
C ILE A 111 0.04 11.79 -1.18
N ASP A 112 -1.11 11.17 -0.83
CA ASP A 112 -2.04 10.56 -1.81
C ASP A 112 -2.55 11.56 -2.87
N LYS A 113 -2.50 12.85 -2.57
CA LYS A 113 -2.88 13.90 -3.53
C LYS A 113 -1.77 14.24 -4.53
N LEU A 114 -0.53 13.74 -4.33
CA LEU A 114 0.65 14.16 -5.11
C LEU A 114 0.41 14.11 -6.62
N ALA A 115 -0.13 12.99 -7.11
CA ALA A 115 -0.44 12.82 -8.54
C ALA A 115 -1.56 13.74 -9.05
N LYS A 116 -2.41 14.28 -8.17
CA LYS A 116 -3.58 15.09 -8.53
C LYS A 116 -3.31 16.59 -8.48
N ILE A 117 -2.60 17.06 -7.45
CA ILE A 117 -2.42 18.49 -7.19
C ILE A 117 -0.99 18.98 -7.44
N GLY A 118 -0.04 18.04 -7.66
CA GLY A 118 1.36 18.34 -7.90
C GLY A 118 2.20 18.59 -6.65
N GLU A 119 3.51 18.55 -6.84
CA GLU A 119 4.50 18.56 -5.76
C GLU A 119 4.46 19.84 -4.92
N GLU A 120 4.39 21.01 -5.56
CA GLU A 120 4.42 22.30 -4.87
C GLU A 120 3.23 22.49 -3.91
N LYS A 121 2.03 22.03 -4.31
CA LYS A 121 0.86 22.10 -3.44
C LYS A 121 0.96 21.11 -2.29
N VAL A 122 1.48 19.90 -2.53
CA VAL A 122 1.73 18.91 -1.48
C VAL A 122 2.74 19.45 -0.48
N LYS A 123 3.83 20.05 -0.91
CA LYS A 123 4.82 20.71 -0.02
C LYS A 123 4.16 21.78 0.85
N ALA A 124 3.32 22.63 0.27
CA ALA A 124 2.61 23.67 1.02
C ALA A 124 1.63 23.08 2.05
N GLU A 125 0.85 22.05 1.66
CA GLU A 125 -0.05 21.35 2.61
C GLU A 125 0.73 20.66 3.75
N LEU A 126 1.89 20.04 3.45
CA LEU A 126 2.73 19.43 4.48
C LEU A 126 3.23 20.45 5.51
N VAL A 127 3.68 21.62 5.04
CA VAL A 127 4.10 22.71 5.96
C VAL A 127 2.93 23.19 6.81
N ALA A 128 1.75 23.35 6.22
CA ALA A 128 0.55 23.76 6.95
C ALA A 128 0.15 22.73 8.04
N LEU A 129 0.32 21.44 7.79
CA LEU A 129 0.10 20.39 8.80
C LEU A 129 1.06 20.48 9.99
N MET A 130 2.23 21.09 9.78
CA MET A 130 3.29 21.28 10.80
C MET A 130 3.30 22.71 11.37
N GLU A 131 2.17 23.42 11.30
CA GLU A 131 2.09 24.79 11.84
C GLU A 131 2.57 24.85 13.29
N GLY A 132 3.44 25.82 13.58
CA GLY A 132 4.08 25.98 14.89
C GLY A 132 5.36 25.14 15.11
N ASP A 133 5.74 24.28 14.18
CA ASP A 133 6.98 23.52 14.22
C ASP A 133 8.11 24.33 13.55
N SER A 134 9.13 24.71 14.32
CA SER A 134 10.29 25.48 13.80
C SER A 134 11.11 24.72 12.74
N GLU A 135 10.96 23.39 12.68
CA GLU A 135 11.65 22.51 11.70
C GLU A 135 10.76 22.09 10.54
N ALA A 136 9.55 22.68 10.38
CA ALA A 136 8.57 22.27 9.38
C ALA A 136 9.15 22.16 7.95
N GLU A 137 9.96 23.15 7.54
CA GLU A 137 10.63 23.16 6.23
C GLU A 137 11.61 21.98 6.06
N ILE A 138 12.40 21.68 7.08
CA ILE A 138 13.37 20.58 7.07
C ILE A 138 12.63 19.25 7.01
N LYS A 139 11.59 19.09 7.81
CA LYS A 139 10.77 17.87 7.86
C LYS A 139 10.03 17.63 6.55
N LYS A 140 9.51 18.70 5.93
CA LYS A 140 8.92 18.64 4.60
C LYS A 140 9.92 18.07 3.57
N GLU A 141 11.16 18.60 3.52
CA GLU A 141 12.16 18.08 2.58
C GLU A 141 12.53 16.62 2.86
N LYS A 142 12.60 16.21 4.13
CA LYS A 142 12.81 14.81 4.50
C LYS A 142 11.67 13.93 4.00
N ILE A 143 10.41 14.35 4.15
CA ILE A 143 9.24 13.63 3.63
C ILE A 143 9.32 13.52 2.10
N MET A 144 9.58 14.60 1.40
CA MET A 144 9.69 14.61 -0.05
C MET A 144 10.84 13.69 -0.54
N SER A 145 11.97 13.70 0.15
CA SER A 145 13.09 12.79 -0.13
C SER A 145 12.72 11.32 0.10
N PHE A 146 11.97 11.04 1.15
CA PHE A 146 11.53 9.68 1.48
C PHE A 146 10.57 9.12 0.43
N ILE A 147 9.57 9.92 -0.02
CA ILE A 147 8.57 9.48 -1.00
C ILE A 147 9.08 9.50 -2.45
N SER A 148 10.30 9.98 -2.68
CA SER A 148 10.91 9.99 -4.01
C SER A 148 11.41 8.60 -4.39
N SER A 149 10.81 8.00 -5.43
CA SER A 149 11.31 6.75 -6.01
C SER A 149 12.68 6.98 -6.67
N LYS A 150 13.54 5.97 -6.58
CA LYS A 150 14.83 5.92 -7.28
C LYS A 150 14.68 5.16 -8.59
N GLU A 151 15.82 4.86 -9.27
CA GLU A 151 15.83 4.21 -10.57
C GLU A 151 15.17 2.82 -10.56
N ASP A 152 15.36 2.06 -9.48
CA ASP A 152 14.83 0.71 -9.36
C ASP A 152 14.30 0.41 -7.94
N PHE A 153 13.73 -0.80 -7.79
CA PHE A 153 13.15 -1.27 -6.52
C PHE A 153 14.19 -1.32 -5.39
N ASP A 154 15.36 -1.86 -5.68
CA ASP A 154 16.39 -2.12 -4.66
C ASP A 154 16.99 -0.80 -4.15
N SER A 155 17.31 0.15 -5.07
CA SER A 155 17.80 1.50 -4.74
C SER A 155 16.75 2.33 -3.98
N THR A 156 15.47 2.18 -4.34
CA THR A 156 14.37 2.85 -3.62
C THR A 156 14.26 2.32 -2.20
N LEU A 157 14.32 1.01 -2.02
CA LEU A 157 14.24 0.37 -0.70
C LEU A 157 15.44 0.75 0.20
N GLU A 158 16.64 0.86 -0.38
CA GLU A 158 17.81 1.32 0.33
C GLU A 158 17.68 2.77 0.79
N ASN A 159 17.17 3.66 -0.06
CA ASN A 159 16.88 5.03 0.33
C ASN A 159 15.89 5.11 1.48
N MET A 160 14.80 4.33 1.43
CA MET A 160 13.81 4.25 2.51
C MET A 160 14.45 3.74 3.82
N ALA A 161 15.30 2.69 3.73
CA ALA A 161 15.98 2.12 4.89
C ALA A 161 16.89 3.14 5.57
N ASN A 162 17.67 3.91 4.79
CA ASN A 162 18.58 4.93 5.31
C ASN A 162 17.86 6.06 6.04
N LEU A 163 16.61 6.35 5.65
CA LEU A 163 15.83 7.45 6.24
C LEU A 163 14.93 7.00 7.40
N ALA A 164 14.47 5.74 7.40
CA ALA A 164 13.44 5.27 8.33
C ALA A 164 13.98 4.83 9.71
N GLY A 165 15.30 4.62 9.83
CA GLY A 165 15.92 4.24 11.08
C GLY A 165 15.77 2.75 11.45
N GLU A 166 16.35 2.37 12.61
CA GLU A 166 16.48 0.96 13.00
C GLU A 166 15.15 0.25 13.23
N LYS A 167 14.12 0.94 13.72
CA LYS A 167 12.80 0.35 13.95
C LYS A 167 12.12 -0.14 12.67
N ALA A 168 12.50 0.40 11.52
CA ALA A 168 11.96 -0.02 10.21
C ALA A 168 12.60 -1.31 9.69
N ILE A 169 13.70 -1.82 10.28
CA ILE A 169 14.44 -2.98 9.79
C ILE A 169 13.53 -4.19 9.51
N PRO A 170 12.60 -4.62 10.40
CA PRO A 170 11.74 -5.77 10.11
C PRO A 170 10.88 -5.58 8.86
N HIS A 171 10.40 -4.37 8.61
CA HIS A 171 9.60 -4.03 7.44
C HIS A 171 10.44 -3.99 6.15
N ILE A 172 11.68 -3.50 6.25
CA ILE A 172 12.65 -3.48 5.14
C ILE A 172 13.02 -4.91 4.76
N GLU A 173 13.34 -5.78 5.73
CA GLU A 173 13.67 -7.18 5.46
C GLU A 173 12.49 -7.91 4.82
N ARG A 174 11.26 -7.69 5.29
CA ARG A 174 10.04 -8.23 4.66
C ARG A 174 9.93 -7.84 3.18
N MET A 175 10.20 -6.58 2.84
CA MET A 175 10.19 -6.11 1.45
C MET A 175 11.31 -6.72 0.61
N LYS A 176 12.50 -6.95 1.19
CA LYS A 176 13.60 -7.67 0.54
C LYS A 176 13.24 -9.12 0.24
N GLU A 177 12.62 -9.82 1.20
CA GLU A 177 12.16 -11.21 1.01
C GLU A 177 11.13 -11.29 -0.12
N ILE A 178 10.12 -10.41 -0.12
CA ILE A 178 9.10 -10.31 -1.19
C ILE A 178 9.80 -10.07 -2.54
N ARG A 179 10.74 -9.12 -2.61
CA ARG A 179 11.50 -8.81 -3.83
C ARG A 179 12.29 -10.02 -4.34
N ASN A 180 12.94 -10.75 -3.45
CA ASN A 180 13.71 -11.95 -3.82
C ASN A 180 12.79 -13.05 -4.38
N MET A 181 11.61 -13.26 -3.80
CA MET A 181 10.62 -14.20 -4.32
C MET A 181 10.09 -13.76 -5.69
N MET A 182 9.86 -12.47 -5.91
CA MET A 182 9.49 -11.93 -7.23
C MET A 182 10.57 -12.21 -8.29
N LYS A 183 11.85 -12.00 -7.95
CA LYS A 183 12.99 -12.31 -8.82
C LYS A 183 13.07 -13.82 -9.13
N ALA A 184 12.93 -14.66 -8.13
CA ALA A 184 12.95 -16.12 -8.30
C ALA A 184 11.79 -16.63 -9.17
N ALA A 185 10.63 -15.99 -9.12
CA ALA A 185 9.47 -16.31 -9.94
C ALA A 185 9.49 -15.64 -11.34
N GLY A 186 10.47 -14.78 -11.64
CA GLY A 186 10.56 -14.06 -12.92
C GLY A 186 9.46 -13.03 -13.17
N ILE A 187 8.87 -12.49 -12.10
CA ILE A 187 7.76 -11.52 -12.19
C ILE A 187 8.15 -10.12 -11.69
N GLU A 188 9.41 -9.92 -11.31
CA GLU A 188 9.90 -8.71 -10.66
C GLU A 188 9.70 -7.42 -11.48
N LYS A 189 9.64 -7.54 -12.83
CA LYS A 189 9.46 -6.38 -13.72
C LYS A 189 8.06 -5.77 -13.67
N THR A 190 7.07 -6.53 -13.19
CA THR A 190 5.70 -6.05 -13.03
C THR A 190 5.55 -5.15 -11.81
N PHE A 191 6.48 -5.26 -10.84
CA PHE A 191 6.37 -4.60 -9.54
C PHE A 191 7.37 -3.47 -9.39
N VAL A 192 6.86 -2.31 -8.97
CA VAL A 192 7.65 -1.10 -8.69
C VAL A 192 7.47 -0.72 -7.23
N LEU A 193 8.55 -0.50 -6.51
CA LEU A 193 8.47 0.09 -5.17
C LEU A 193 8.23 1.59 -5.31
N ASP A 194 7.07 2.06 -4.85
CA ASP A 194 6.70 3.47 -4.91
C ASP A 194 6.32 3.95 -3.50
N PRO A 195 7.23 4.65 -2.82
CA PRO A 195 6.99 5.15 -1.46
C PRO A 195 5.82 6.15 -1.36
N ALA A 196 5.39 6.75 -2.47
CA ALA A 196 4.26 7.66 -2.52
C ALA A 196 2.89 6.92 -2.54
N ILE A 197 2.87 5.59 -2.75
CA ILE A 197 1.65 4.80 -2.60
C ILE A 197 1.31 4.68 -1.12
N THR A 198 0.33 5.48 -0.70
CA THR A 198 -0.13 5.54 0.70
C THR A 198 -1.55 5.00 0.85
N ARG A 199 -2.11 4.52 -0.25
CA ARG A 199 -3.51 4.08 -0.35
C ARG A 199 -3.87 3.00 0.64
N GLY A 200 -5.12 2.99 0.95
CA GLY A 200 -5.78 1.99 1.77
C GLY A 200 -6.73 2.62 2.76
N LEU A 201 -7.52 1.78 3.35
CA LEU A 201 -8.33 2.13 4.50
C LEU A 201 -7.42 2.21 5.73
N ASP A 202 -7.83 2.94 6.75
CA ASP A 202 -7.00 3.22 7.94
C ASP A 202 -6.51 1.95 8.66
N TYR A 203 -7.16 0.80 8.40
CA TYR A 203 -6.78 -0.49 8.97
C TYR A 203 -5.61 -1.21 8.25
N TYR A 204 -5.09 -0.69 7.15
CA TYR A 204 -3.90 -1.27 6.51
C TYR A 204 -2.63 -0.93 7.30
N THR A 205 -1.85 -1.95 7.65
CA THR A 205 -0.64 -1.80 8.48
C THR A 205 0.64 -2.28 7.81
N GLY A 206 0.53 -3.15 6.82
CA GLY A 206 1.63 -3.81 6.13
C GLY A 206 1.86 -3.34 4.70
N VAL A 207 2.00 -4.32 3.80
CA VAL A 207 2.17 -4.09 2.36
C VAL A 207 0.89 -3.49 1.78
N VAL A 208 1.05 -2.43 0.99
CA VAL A 208 -0.01 -1.78 0.23
C VAL A 208 0.38 -1.74 -1.25
N TYR A 209 -0.62 -1.74 -2.13
CA TYR A 209 -0.37 -1.79 -3.57
C TYR A 209 -1.47 -1.12 -4.38
N GLU A 210 -1.12 -0.71 -5.58
CA GLU A 210 -2.04 -0.16 -6.58
C GLU A 210 -1.61 -0.63 -7.97
N THR A 211 -2.58 -1.07 -8.78
CA THR A 211 -2.32 -1.54 -10.14
C THR A 211 -2.65 -0.46 -11.16
N PHE A 212 -1.74 -0.23 -12.08
CA PHE A 212 -1.88 0.67 -13.21
C PHE A 212 -1.94 -0.16 -14.49
N LEU A 213 -2.97 0.10 -15.28
CA LEU A 213 -3.17 -0.49 -16.61
C LEU A 213 -2.53 0.45 -17.62
N ASN A 214 -1.45 0.02 -18.26
CA ASN A 214 -0.63 0.92 -19.09
C ASN A 214 -1.22 1.15 -20.49
N ASP A 215 -2.23 0.37 -20.88
CA ASP A 215 -2.87 0.43 -22.20
C ASP A 215 -4.24 1.14 -22.19
N LEU A 216 -4.65 1.76 -21.05
CA LEU A 216 -5.97 2.39 -20.88
C LEU A 216 -5.83 3.88 -20.58
#